data_ae0ce1884760b3e237b29bb617c0649b
#
_entry.id   ae0ce1884760b3e237b29bb617c0649b
#
_cell.length_a   1.000
_cell.length_b   1.000
_cell.length_c   1.000
_cell.angle_alpha   90.00
_cell.angle_beta   90.00
_cell.angle_gamma   90.00
#
_symmetry.space_group_name_H-M   'P 1'
#
loop_
_entity.id
_entity.type
_entity.pdbx_description
1 polymer ?
#
loop_
_entity_poly.entity_id
_entity_poly.type
_entity_poly.pdbx_seq_one_letter_code
_entity_poly.pdbx_strand_id
1 'polypeptide(L)'
;MIPVESRLPFYSAVDTSSRENGMATAIKDANQARDIKQPKALPAPNSDFYELAETLNPAERSLVKQVRAFTESKLAPVINRYWADDAFPFELLPALRELKIGGLGLEGYGCRGGSQKLFGFVMMELARIDPSFSTFFGVHDGLAMGSIYLDGSEEQKQKWLPQMARLEKIGCFGLTEPLVGSGAAGGLTTTAKREGDTWVLNGEKRWIGNAPWCDLSIIWARDLADNQVKGFIIENKTTPGFSVEKIERKIALKVVQNGHITLTNCRVPEANRLQAGNSFRDTARVLRMTRYMVGWMATGCQMGAYENALLYSQQRLQFGKPIGSFQLMQDLLAKMLANITACQCMLLRLAELDDEGKLTDQHAALSKGFCTARSRETVAWAREVFGGNGIVTDYNVARFFADAEALYSYEGTFQMQNLIVGKAITGFSAFV
;
A
#
# COMPACT_ATOMS: atom_id res chain seq x y z
N MET A 1 8.65 -27.16 -24.17
CA MET A 1 9.21 -25.81 -24.29
C MET A 1 8.52 -25.12 -25.44
N ILE A 2 7.55 -24.27 -25.17
CA ILE A 2 6.85 -23.43 -26.15
C ILE A 2 7.08 -21.99 -25.69
N PRO A 3 7.52 -21.06 -26.54
CA PRO A 3 7.80 -19.68 -26.13
C PRO A 3 6.50 -18.95 -25.82
N VAL A 4 6.43 -18.34 -24.65
CA VAL A 4 5.34 -17.45 -24.23
C VAL A 4 5.61 -16.07 -24.84
N GLU A 5 4.98 -15.78 -25.97
CA GLU A 5 4.91 -14.41 -26.49
C GLU A 5 3.95 -13.59 -25.62
N SER A 6 4.45 -12.46 -25.18
CA SER A 6 3.75 -11.45 -24.39
C SER A 6 2.53 -10.91 -25.14
N ARG A 7 1.33 -11.31 -24.76
CA ARG A 7 0.07 -10.67 -25.19
C ARG A 7 -0.69 -10.15 -23.98
N LEU A 8 -0.79 -8.84 -23.89
CA LEU A 8 -1.78 -8.20 -23.04
C LEU A 8 -3.18 -8.63 -23.53
N PRO A 9 -4.06 -9.23 -22.70
CA PRO A 9 -5.32 -9.83 -23.15
C PRO A 9 -6.41 -8.83 -23.53
N PHE A 10 -6.13 -7.55 -23.65
CA PHE A 10 -7.13 -6.52 -23.93
C PHE A 10 -7.17 -5.99 -25.38
N TYR A 11 -6.29 -6.43 -26.27
CA TYR A 11 -6.28 -5.98 -27.66
C TYR A 11 -5.98 -7.11 -28.63
N SER A 12 -6.90 -8.02 -28.85
CA SER A 12 -6.94 -8.81 -30.09
C SER A 12 -8.39 -9.08 -30.49
N ALA A 13 -8.73 -8.64 -31.70
CA ALA A 13 -9.98 -8.98 -32.35
C ALA A 13 -10.10 -10.50 -32.48
N VAL A 14 -11.22 -11.05 -32.03
CA VAL A 14 -11.56 -12.46 -32.23
C VAL A 14 -11.92 -12.65 -33.68
N ASP A 15 -11.16 -13.49 -34.36
CA ASP A 15 -11.48 -14.00 -35.69
C ASP A 15 -12.73 -14.86 -35.66
N THR A 16 -13.80 -14.41 -36.32
CA THR A 16 -15.13 -15.03 -36.33
C THR A 16 -15.39 -15.95 -37.51
N SER A 17 -14.38 -16.61 -38.09
CA SER A 17 -14.54 -17.36 -39.33
C SER A 17 -14.65 -18.89 -39.21
N SER A 18 -15.20 -19.45 -38.15
CA SER A 18 -15.53 -20.89 -38.18
C SER A 18 -16.56 -21.34 -37.12
N ARG A 19 -17.83 -21.00 -37.27
CA ARG A 19 -18.99 -21.74 -36.74
C ARG A 19 -20.32 -21.12 -37.23
N GLU A 20 -20.48 -21.00 -38.52
CA GLU A 20 -21.80 -20.81 -39.11
C GLU A 20 -22.37 -22.16 -39.50
N ASN A 21 -23.40 -22.61 -38.77
CA ASN A 21 -24.61 -23.32 -39.26
C ASN A 21 -25.19 -24.14 -38.11
N GLY A 22 -26.10 -23.57 -37.38
CA GLY A 22 -26.92 -24.30 -36.39
C GLY A 22 -27.68 -23.46 -35.35
N MET A 23 -27.28 -22.22 -35.12
CA MET A 23 -27.93 -21.33 -34.16
C MET A 23 -28.60 -20.08 -34.77
N ALA A 24 -28.55 -19.96 -36.09
CA ALA A 24 -29.00 -18.75 -36.78
C ALA A 24 -30.52 -18.56 -36.84
N THR A 25 -31.33 -19.60 -36.56
CA THR A 25 -32.77 -19.50 -36.67
C THR A 25 -33.49 -19.08 -35.41
N ALA A 26 -32.90 -19.28 -34.23
CA ALA A 26 -33.47 -18.85 -32.95
C ALA A 26 -33.12 -17.39 -32.54
N ILE A 27 -32.18 -16.75 -33.25
CA ILE A 27 -31.71 -15.40 -32.93
C ILE A 27 -32.45 -14.31 -33.75
N LYS A 28 -33.15 -14.68 -34.84
CA LYS A 28 -33.82 -13.73 -35.69
C LYS A 28 -35.07 -13.07 -35.06
N ASP A 29 -35.71 -13.70 -34.08
CA ASP A 29 -36.94 -13.15 -33.47
C ASP A 29 -36.66 -12.35 -32.18
N ALA A 30 -35.43 -12.31 -31.68
CA ALA A 30 -35.02 -11.48 -30.52
C ALA A 30 -34.53 -10.09 -30.88
N ASN A 31 -34.44 -9.74 -32.15
CA ASN A 31 -33.88 -8.48 -32.65
C ASN A 31 -34.94 -7.33 -32.79
N GLN A 32 -36.04 -7.36 -32.06
CA GLN A 32 -36.76 -6.10 -31.71
C GLN A 32 -36.17 -5.47 -30.45
N ALA A 33 -34.83 -5.48 -30.31
CA ALA A 33 -34.17 -4.63 -29.33
C ALA A 33 -34.37 -3.16 -29.78
N ARG A 34 -35.06 -2.39 -28.95
CA ARG A 34 -35.14 -0.92 -29.09
C ARG A 34 -33.72 -0.41 -29.35
N ASP A 35 -33.55 0.42 -30.39
CA ASP A 35 -32.31 1.15 -30.72
C ASP A 35 -31.85 1.95 -29.48
N ILE A 36 -31.10 1.29 -28.60
CA ILE A 36 -30.29 1.96 -27.57
C ILE A 36 -29.14 2.56 -28.38
N LYS A 37 -29.26 3.86 -28.73
CA LYS A 37 -28.12 4.60 -29.33
C LYS A 37 -26.91 4.42 -28.39
N GLN A 38 -26.01 3.58 -28.79
CA GLN A 38 -24.73 3.49 -28.09
C GLN A 38 -24.07 4.87 -28.16
N PRO A 39 -23.55 5.40 -27.03
CA PRO A 39 -22.81 6.66 -27.06
C PRO A 39 -21.65 6.50 -28.04
N LYS A 40 -21.36 7.54 -28.85
CA LYS A 40 -20.27 7.55 -29.84
C LYS A 40 -18.90 7.20 -29.26
N ALA A 41 -18.69 7.44 -27.96
CA ALA A 41 -17.54 7.01 -27.17
C ALA A 41 -18.02 6.69 -25.75
N LEU A 42 -17.51 5.60 -25.18
CA LEU A 42 -17.75 5.26 -23.78
C LEU A 42 -16.88 6.15 -22.88
N PRO A 43 -17.36 6.55 -21.70
CA PRO A 43 -16.56 7.35 -20.78
C PRO A 43 -15.33 6.55 -20.32
N ALA A 44 -14.17 7.19 -20.29
CA ALA A 44 -12.98 6.64 -19.67
C ALA A 44 -13.20 6.53 -18.13
N PRO A 45 -12.54 5.57 -17.47
CA PRO A 45 -12.59 5.48 -16.02
C PRO A 45 -12.09 6.79 -15.38
N ASN A 46 -12.89 7.31 -14.45
CA ASN A 46 -12.52 8.46 -13.62
C ASN A 46 -12.81 8.11 -12.16
N SER A 47 -11.77 7.86 -11.40
CA SER A 47 -11.82 7.59 -9.96
C SER A 47 -11.54 8.82 -9.09
N ASP A 48 -11.17 9.96 -9.69
CA ASP A 48 -11.14 11.28 -9.05
C ASP A 48 -12.39 12.09 -9.48
N PHE A 49 -13.56 11.61 -9.08
CA PHE A 49 -14.85 12.10 -9.59
C PHE A 49 -15.17 13.52 -9.15
N TYR A 50 -14.62 13.98 -8.03
CA TYR A 50 -14.77 15.35 -7.52
C TYR A 50 -13.55 16.23 -7.82
N GLU A 51 -12.66 15.79 -8.72
CA GLU A 51 -11.50 16.58 -9.18
C GLU A 51 -10.60 17.04 -8.03
N LEU A 52 -10.43 16.16 -7.01
CA LEU A 52 -9.68 16.50 -5.80
C LEU A 52 -8.20 16.73 -6.06
N ALA A 53 -7.65 16.15 -7.14
CA ALA A 53 -6.28 16.44 -7.60
C ALA A 53 -6.08 17.92 -7.96
N GLU A 54 -7.14 18.67 -8.28
CA GLU A 54 -7.06 20.12 -8.52
C GLU A 54 -6.69 20.92 -7.26
N THR A 55 -6.82 20.34 -6.06
CA THR A 55 -6.38 20.96 -4.79
C THR A 55 -4.86 20.96 -4.61
N LEU A 56 -4.12 20.19 -5.42
CA LEU A 56 -2.67 20.20 -5.46
C LEU A 56 -2.17 21.44 -6.26
N ASN A 57 -1.00 21.95 -5.89
CA ASN A 57 -0.36 22.97 -6.70
C ASN A 57 0.11 22.41 -8.06
N PRO A 58 0.41 23.26 -9.06
CA PRO A 58 0.78 22.80 -10.41
C PRO A 58 1.99 21.86 -10.45
N ALA A 59 2.99 22.06 -9.58
CA ALA A 59 4.19 21.23 -9.53
C ALA A 59 3.87 19.85 -8.94
N GLU A 60 3.07 19.79 -7.89
CA GLU A 60 2.59 18.55 -7.28
C GLU A 60 1.71 17.74 -8.24
N ARG A 61 0.77 18.39 -8.93
CA ARG A 61 -0.04 17.75 -9.97
C ARG A 61 0.81 17.16 -11.10
N SER A 62 1.85 17.89 -11.51
CA SER A 62 2.79 17.40 -12.52
C SER A 62 3.49 16.13 -12.05
N LEU A 63 3.92 16.07 -10.79
CA LEU A 63 4.56 14.88 -10.24
C LEU A 63 3.58 13.69 -10.15
N VAL A 64 2.36 13.92 -9.67
CA VAL A 64 1.33 12.86 -9.64
C VAL A 64 1.06 12.29 -11.03
N LYS A 65 1.01 13.14 -12.07
CA LYS A 65 0.90 12.68 -13.48
C LYS A 65 2.12 11.86 -13.91
N GLN A 66 3.33 12.21 -13.50
CA GLN A 66 4.54 11.42 -13.80
C GLN A 66 4.50 10.05 -13.09
N VAL A 67 4.06 10.01 -11.83
CA VAL A 67 3.87 8.75 -11.09
C VAL A 67 2.82 7.89 -11.80
N ARG A 68 1.68 8.45 -12.20
CA ARG A 68 0.66 7.75 -12.98
C ARG A 68 1.23 7.17 -14.28
N ALA A 69 1.98 7.96 -15.03
CA ALA A 69 2.63 7.50 -16.27
C ALA A 69 3.60 6.34 -16.01
N PHE A 70 4.39 6.40 -14.94
CA PHE A 70 5.26 5.31 -14.51
C PHE A 70 4.46 4.06 -14.17
N THR A 71 3.43 4.19 -13.33
CA THR A 71 2.64 3.03 -12.89
C THR A 71 1.91 2.36 -14.04
N GLU A 72 1.38 3.12 -15.00
CA GLU A 72 0.68 2.59 -16.18
C GLU A 72 1.62 1.99 -17.22
N SER A 73 2.77 2.65 -17.49
CA SER A 73 3.67 2.22 -18.57
C SER A 73 4.74 1.21 -18.14
N LYS A 74 5.13 1.18 -16.88
CA LYS A 74 6.22 0.33 -16.37
C LYS A 74 5.74 -0.73 -15.38
N LEU A 75 4.91 -0.36 -14.40
CA LEU A 75 4.47 -1.27 -13.35
C LEU A 75 3.33 -2.19 -13.82
N ALA A 76 2.26 -1.63 -14.39
CA ALA A 76 1.07 -2.39 -14.79
C ALA A 76 1.38 -3.56 -15.74
N PRO A 77 2.28 -3.45 -16.74
CA PRO A 77 2.56 -4.56 -17.67
C PRO A 77 3.20 -5.78 -17.02
N VAL A 78 3.88 -5.64 -15.89
CA VAL A 78 4.68 -6.72 -15.28
C VAL A 78 4.13 -7.24 -13.98
N ILE A 79 3.31 -6.46 -13.27
CA ILE A 79 3.00 -6.68 -11.87
C ILE A 79 2.24 -7.98 -11.59
N ASN A 80 1.34 -8.40 -12.49
CA ASN A 80 0.60 -9.66 -12.32
C ASN A 80 1.53 -10.87 -12.27
N ARG A 81 2.58 -10.90 -13.10
CA ARG A 81 3.61 -11.93 -13.06
C ARG A 81 4.34 -11.91 -11.72
N TYR A 82 4.83 -10.75 -11.28
CA TYR A 82 5.55 -10.64 -10.01
C TYR A 82 4.68 -11.00 -8.83
N TRP A 83 3.40 -10.61 -8.85
CA TRP A 83 2.45 -11.00 -7.81
C TRP A 83 2.21 -12.52 -7.80
N ALA A 84 2.05 -13.16 -8.97
CA ALA A 84 1.87 -14.59 -9.06
C ALA A 84 3.11 -15.36 -8.54
N ASP A 85 4.30 -14.90 -8.92
CA ASP A 85 5.58 -15.53 -8.58
C ASP A 85 6.06 -15.22 -7.15
N ASP A 86 5.31 -14.42 -6.37
CA ASP A 86 5.73 -13.93 -5.05
C ASP A 86 7.14 -13.31 -5.10
N ALA A 87 7.35 -12.41 -6.06
CA ALA A 87 8.64 -11.79 -6.36
C ALA A 87 8.55 -10.26 -6.43
N PHE A 88 9.69 -9.57 -6.28
CA PHE A 88 9.78 -8.11 -6.38
C PHE A 88 10.41 -7.69 -7.70
N PRO A 89 9.86 -6.69 -8.42
CA PRO A 89 10.36 -6.22 -9.71
C PRO A 89 11.55 -5.26 -9.57
N PHE A 90 12.73 -5.78 -9.23
CA PHE A 90 13.95 -4.99 -9.02
C PHE A 90 14.34 -4.12 -10.22
N GLU A 91 14.01 -4.56 -11.44
CA GLU A 91 14.25 -3.82 -12.67
C GLU A 91 13.48 -2.50 -12.77
N LEU A 92 12.46 -2.30 -11.94
CA LEU A 92 11.71 -1.03 -11.90
C LEU A 92 12.36 0.02 -10.99
N LEU A 93 13.29 -0.36 -10.10
CA LEU A 93 13.93 0.58 -9.18
C LEU A 93 14.67 1.73 -9.88
N PRO A 94 15.41 1.54 -10.98
CA PRO A 94 16.03 2.66 -11.70
C PRO A 94 15.00 3.69 -12.18
N ALA A 95 13.90 3.25 -12.80
CA ALA A 95 12.85 4.15 -13.26
C ALA A 95 12.08 4.83 -12.10
N LEU A 96 11.92 4.13 -10.97
CA LEU A 96 11.32 4.71 -9.76
C LEU A 96 12.23 5.82 -9.17
N ARG A 97 13.56 5.64 -9.20
CA ARG A 97 14.54 6.65 -8.76
C ARG A 97 14.45 7.95 -9.57
N GLU A 98 14.19 7.85 -10.87
CA GLU A 98 14.04 8.99 -11.76
C GLU A 98 12.87 9.91 -11.36
N LEU A 99 11.84 9.37 -10.71
CA LEU A 99 10.71 10.16 -10.21
C LEU A 99 11.09 11.06 -9.02
N LYS A 100 12.18 10.76 -8.31
CA LYS A 100 12.67 11.50 -7.14
C LYS A 100 11.58 11.71 -6.09
N ILE A 101 10.87 10.64 -5.75
CA ILE A 101 9.75 10.65 -4.79
C ILE A 101 10.16 10.20 -3.39
N GLY A 102 11.41 9.86 -3.13
CA GLY A 102 11.84 9.45 -1.80
C GLY A 102 11.86 10.62 -0.80
N GLY A 103 11.33 10.39 0.39
CA GLY A 103 11.18 11.39 1.45
C GLY A 103 10.02 12.38 1.19
N LEU A 104 8.92 11.90 0.62
CA LEU A 104 7.69 12.70 0.50
C LEU A 104 7.19 13.14 1.89
N GLY A 105 6.87 14.44 2.02
CA GLY A 105 6.44 15.05 3.28
C GLY A 105 7.54 15.21 4.34
N LEU A 106 8.81 14.86 4.03
CA LEU A 106 9.97 15.05 4.90
C LEU A 106 10.84 16.18 4.37
N GLU A 107 11.13 17.16 5.20
CA GLU A 107 11.90 18.34 4.81
C GLU A 107 13.42 18.15 5.02
N GLY A 108 14.23 18.64 4.09
CA GLY A 108 15.70 18.58 4.18
C GLY A 108 16.29 17.21 3.79
N TYR A 109 17.58 17.02 4.05
CA TYR A 109 18.35 15.78 3.88
C TYR A 109 18.25 15.14 2.48
N GLY A 110 17.99 15.92 1.45
CA GLY A 110 17.78 15.40 0.09
C GLY A 110 16.44 14.69 -0.13
N CYS A 111 15.55 14.75 0.85
CA CYS A 111 14.18 14.28 0.75
C CYS A 111 13.36 15.13 -0.23
N ARG A 112 12.32 14.54 -0.82
CA ARG A 112 11.45 15.23 -1.77
C ARG A 112 10.68 16.39 -1.13
N GLY A 113 10.27 16.25 0.13
CA GLY A 113 9.37 17.21 0.77
C GLY A 113 7.99 17.25 0.11
N GLY A 114 7.34 18.41 0.20
CA GLY A 114 6.01 18.63 -0.35
C GLY A 114 4.89 18.42 0.68
N SER A 115 3.63 18.70 0.26
CA SER A 115 2.48 18.62 1.16
C SER A 115 2.12 17.17 1.49
N GLN A 116 1.43 16.95 2.60
CA GLN A 116 0.88 15.65 2.94
C GLN A 116 -0.21 15.20 1.93
N LYS A 117 -0.82 16.16 1.23
CA LYS A 117 -1.70 15.86 0.08
C LYS A 117 -0.91 15.19 -1.05
N LEU A 118 0.24 15.75 -1.43
CA LEU A 118 1.11 15.15 -2.45
C LEU A 118 1.51 13.72 -2.08
N PHE A 119 1.97 13.51 -0.83
CA PHE A 119 2.28 12.18 -0.32
C PHE A 119 1.11 11.21 -0.53
N GLY A 120 -0.10 11.62 -0.12
CA GLY A 120 -1.31 10.81 -0.25
C GLY A 120 -1.65 10.46 -1.70
N PHE A 121 -1.61 11.44 -2.61
CA PHE A 121 -1.88 11.19 -4.03
C PHE A 121 -0.86 10.25 -4.68
N VAL A 122 0.42 10.36 -4.32
CA VAL A 122 1.45 9.42 -4.81
C VAL A 122 1.17 8.01 -4.29
N MET A 123 0.84 7.85 -3.00
CA MET A 123 0.49 6.54 -2.42
C MET A 123 -0.75 5.92 -3.09
N MET A 124 -1.77 6.73 -3.41
CA MET A 124 -2.95 6.28 -4.16
C MET A 124 -2.57 5.80 -5.57
N GLU A 125 -1.76 6.56 -6.31
CA GLU A 125 -1.36 6.19 -7.68
C GLU A 125 -0.54 4.90 -7.73
N LEU A 126 0.35 4.69 -6.78
CA LEU A 126 1.08 3.41 -6.66
C LEU A 126 0.11 2.26 -6.37
N ALA A 127 -0.79 2.43 -5.38
CA ALA A 127 -1.75 1.42 -4.97
C ALA A 127 -2.86 1.17 -6.01
N ARG A 128 -3.17 2.15 -6.86
CA ARG A 128 -4.12 2.02 -7.96
C ARG A 128 -3.71 0.93 -8.95
N ILE A 129 -2.43 0.72 -9.12
CA ILE A 129 -1.91 -0.39 -9.93
C ILE A 129 -1.58 -1.59 -9.07
N ASP A 130 -0.93 -1.39 -7.90
CA ASP A 130 -0.58 -2.49 -7.02
C ASP A 130 -0.44 -2.06 -5.55
N PRO A 131 -1.35 -2.50 -4.65
CA PRO A 131 -1.25 -2.21 -3.23
C PRO A 131 0.03 -2.75 -2.58
N SER A 132 0.55 -3.88 -3.08
CA SER A 132 1.77 -4.49 -2.57
C SER A 132 3.01 -3.65 -2.90
N PHE A 133 3.09 -3.11 -4.13
CA PHE A 133 4.16 -2.18 -4.54
C PHE A 133 4.08 -0.85 -3.78
N SER A 134 2.87 -0.34 -3.56
CA SER A 134 2.66 0.83 -2.69
C SER A 134 3.10 0.55 -1.25
N THR A 135 2.84 -0.67 -0.73
CA THR A 135 3.29 -1.08 0.61
C THR A 135 4.82 -1.13 0.69
N PHE A 136 5.51 -1.66 -0.33
CA PHE A 136 6.98 -1.59 -0.40
C PHE A 136 7.49 -0.16 -0.21
N PHE A 137 6.92 0.78 -1.00
CA PHE A 137 7.33 2.18 -0.93
C PHE A 137 6.98 2.80 0.43
N GLY A 138 5.78 2.56 0.96
CA GLY A 138 5.35 3.09 2.26
C GLY A 138 6.17 2.56 3.44
N VAL A 139 6.62 1.30 3.40
CA VAL A 139 7.53 0.74 4.41
C VAL A 139 8.87 1.45 4.37
N HIS A 140 9.40 1.70 3.18
CA HIS A 140 10.66 2.40 3.01
C HIS A 140 10.55 3.87 3.40
N ASP A 141 9.64 4.60 2.77
CA ASP A 141 9.50 6.05 2.89
C ASP A 141 8.84 6.47 4.21
N GLY A 142 7.65 5.95 4.49
CA GLY A 142 6.88 6.34 5.66
C GLY A 142 7.43 5.77 6.96
N LEU A 143 7.72 4.46 7.02
CA LEU A 143 8.12 3.80 8.26
C LEU A 143 9.62 3.91 8.53
N ALA A 144 10.47 3.45 7.61
CA ALA A 144 11.91 3.41 7.85
C ALA A 144 12.55 4.81 7.83
N MET A 145 12.31 5.61 6.77
CA MET A 145 12.80 6.99 6.72
C MET A 145 12.15 7.85 7.80
N GLY A 146 10.82 7.71 8.01
CA GLY A 146 10.10 8.42 9.05
C GLY A 146 10.67 8.18 10.46
N SER A 147 11.08 6.93 10.78
CA SER A 147 11.73 6.61 12.07
C SER A 147 13.06 7.36 12.24
N ILE A 148 13.90 7.39 11.21
CA ILE A 148 15.18 8.13 11.26
C ILE A 148 14.92 9.63 11.32
N TYR A 149 13.94 10.13 10.57
CA TYR A 149 13.60 11.55 10.54
C TYR A 149 13.07 12.07 11.89
N LEU A 150 12.19 11.31 12.53
CA LEU A 150 11.56 11.71 13.81
C LEU A 150 12.47 11.44 15.01
N ASP A 151 13.18 10.33 15.01
CA ASP A 151 13.83 9.78 16.21
C ASP A 151 15.37 9.66 16.08
N GLY A 152 15.94 9.95 14.92
CA GLY A 152 17.39 10.00 14.71
C GLY A 152 18.04 11.29 15.20
N SER A 153 19.34 11.22 15.53
CA SER A 153 20.17 12.43 15.70
C SER A 153 20.40 13.12 14.37
N GLU A 154 20.92 14.36 14.41
CA GLU A 154 21.25 15.09 13.19
C GLU A 154 22.28 14.35 12.33
N GLU A 155 23.29 13.74 12.96
CA GLU A 155 24.32 12.95 12.27
C GLU A 155 23.67 11.70 11.59
N GLN A 156 22.72 11.06 12.26
CA GLN A 156 22.01 9.90 11.69
C GLN A 156 21.15 10.31 10.49
N LYS A 157 20.43 11.43 10.57
CA LYS A 157 19.65 12.01 9.46
C LYS A 157 20.53 12.34 8.26
N GLN A 158 21.65 13.04 8.49
CA GLN A 158 22.61 13.40 7.44
C GLN A 158 23.27 12.16 6.79
N LYS A 159 23.52 11.12 7.56
CA LYS A 159 24.13 9.89 7.06
C LYS A 159 23.17 9.06 6.20
N TRP A 160 21.93 8.86 6.66
CA TRP A 160 21.07 7.84 6.11
C TRP A 160 19.99 8.37 5.14
N LEU A 161 19.33 9.49 5.49
CA LEU A 161 18.19 9.97 4.70
C LEU A 161 18.55 10.32 3.25
N PRO A 162 19.70 10.94 2.92
CA PRO A 162 20.02 11.26 1.52
C PRO A 162 20.13 10.03 0.62
N GLN A 163 20.71 8.93 1.11
CA GLN A 163 20.84 7.69 0.36
C GLN A 163 19.49 6.97 0.22
N MET A 164 18.65 7.03 1.25
CA MET A 164 17.31 6.46 1.25
C MET A 164 16.39 7.26 0.32
N ALA A 165 16.43 8.60 0.35
CA ALA A 165 15.65 9.44 -0.55
C ALA A 165 15.95 9.19 -2.04
N ARG A 166 17.19 8.79 -2.36
CA ARG A 166 17.56 8.36 -3.71
C ARG A 166 17.32 6.87 -3.98
N LEU A 167 16.70 6.16 -3.03
CA LEU A 167 16.48 4.69 -3.12
C LEU A 167 17.78 3.90 -3.38
N GLU A 168 18.94 4.43 -2.97
CA GLU A 168 20.24 3.73 -3.00
C GLU A 168 20.36 2.75 -1.83
N LYS A 169 19.70 3.09 -0.72
CA LYS A 169 19.51 2.24 0.45
C LYS A 169 18.02 2.09 0.72
N ILE A 170 17.57 0.86 0.76
CA ILE A 170 16.17 0.53 1.07
C ILE A 170 16.06 0.13 2.54
N GLY A 171 15.03 0.65 3.22
CA GLY A 171 14.77 0.36 4.62
C GLY A 171 13.54 -0.51 4.86
N CYS A 172 13.52 -1.16 6.01
CA CYS A 172 12.34 -1.82 6.58
C CYS A 172 12.13 -1.44 8.04
N PHE A 173 10.98 -1.84 8.61
CA PHE A 173 10.55 -1.45 9.95
C PHE A 173 10.16 -2.69 10.77
N GLY A 174 10.98 -3.07 11.74
CA GLY A 174 10.84 -4.27 12.57
C GLY A 174 10.25 -3.97 13.94
N LEU A 175 8.92 -3.92 14.05
CA LEU A 175 8.19 -3.76 15.30
C LEU A 175 7.50 -5.06 15.73
N THR A 176 6.62 -5.58 14.88
CA THR A 176 5.79 -6.77 15.16
C THR A 176 6.63 -8.01 15.39
N GLU A 177 6.25 -8.82 16.38
CA GLU A 177 6.89 -10.09 16.76
C GLU A 177 5.96 -11.28 16.52
N PRO A 178 6.47 -12.53 16.49
CA PRO A 178 5.62 -13.71 16.25
C PRO A 178 4.43 -13.82 17.19
N LEU A 179 4.59 -13.45 18.46
CA LEU A 179 3.54 -13.53 19.49
C LEU A 179 2.97 -12.16 19.89
N VAL A 180 3.49 -11.07 19.33
CA VAL A 180 3.11 -9.70 19.72
C VAL A 180 2.81 -8.85 18.48
N GLY A 181 1.54 -8.69 18.18
CA GLY A 181 1.02 -7.80 17.13
C GLY A 181 0.45 -6.52 17.72
N SER A 182 -0.87 -6.48 17.94
CA SER A 182 -1.59 -5.30 18.47
C SER A 182 -1.12 -4.85 19.86
N GLY A 183 -0.57 -5.74 20.66
CA GLY A 183 -0.02 -5.48 21.98
C GLY A 183 1.39 -4.92 22.04
N ALA A 184 1.97 -4.44 20.94
CA ALA A 184 3.38 -4.03 20.86
C ALA A 184 3.81 -3.00 21.91
N ALA A 185 2.92 -2.10 22.32
CA ALA A 185 3.22 -1.06 23.30
C ALA A 185 3.77 -1.61 24.64
N GLY A 186 3.20 -2.69 25.15
CA GLY A 186 3.59 -3.31 26.43
C GLY A 186 4.24 -4.68 26.29
N GLY A 187 4.02 -5.36 25.15
CA GLY A 187 4.32 -6.79 24.99
C GLY A 187 5.59 -7.14 24.23
N LEU A 188 6.37 -6.18 23.73
CA LEU A 188 7.61 -6.52 23.00
C LEU A 188 8.54 -7.38 23.81
N THR A 189 8.96 -8.49 23.23
CA THR A 189 9.86 -9.49 23.83
C THR A 189 11.30 -9.40 23.29
N THR A 190 11.51 -8.79 22.12
CA THR A 190 12.85 -8.47 21.63
C THR A 190 13.54 -7.53 22.59
N THR A 191 14.73 -7.91 23.07
CA THR A 191 15.49 -7.18 24.07
C THR A 191 16.71 -6.49 23.50
N ALA A 192 17.14 -5.40 24.15
CA ALA A 192 18.40 -4.73 23.90
C ALA A 192 19.14 -4.54 25.23
N LYS A 193 20.42 -4.92 25.27
CA LYS A 193 21.30 -4.75 26.42
C LYS A 193 22.49 -3.91 26.02
N ARG A 194 22.78 -2.83 26.73
CA ARG A 194 23.97 -2.01 26.46
C ARG A 194 25.23 -2.66 27.07
N GLU A 195 26.28 -2.75 26.29
CA GLU A 195 27.60 -3.20 26.66
C GLU A 195 28.68 -2.19 26.18
N GLY A 196 28.96 -1.18 26.99
CA GLY A 196 29.83 -0.05 26.60
C GLY A 196 29.19 0.79 25.49
N ASP A 197 29.85 0.89 24.34
CA ASP A 197 29.39 1.61 23.17
C ASP A 197 28.67 0.70 22.14
N THR A 198 28.25 -0.46 22.58
CA THR A 198 27.55 -1.46 21.74
C THR A 198 26.27 -1.90 22.43
N TRP A 199 25.24 -2.15 21.66
CA TRP A 199 24.02 -2.80 22.07
C TRP A 199 23.98 -4.23 21.56
N VAL A 200 23.52 -5.15 22.39
CA VAL A 200 23.30 -6.56 22.04
C VAL A 200 21.80 -6.80 21.99
N LEU A 201 21.29 -7.10 20.80
CA LEU A 201 19.88 -7.36 20.57
C LEU A 201 19.62 -8.85 20.43
N ASN A 202 18.54 -9.33 21.09
CA ASN A 202 18.07 -10.71 21.00
C ASN A 202 16.56 -10.74 20.86
N GLY A 203 16.04 -11.58 19.95
CA GLY A 203 14.61 -11.76 19.70
C GLY A 203 14.26 -11.95 18.24
N GLU A 204 12.99 -11.76 17.92
CA GLU A 204 12.46 -12.03 16.57
C GLU A 204 11.49 -10.93 16.15
N LYS A 205 11.46 -10.66 14.84
CA LYS A 205 10.45 -9.79 14.21
C LYS A 205 9.75 -10.53 13.08
N ARG A 206 8.44 -10.33 12.93
CA ARG A 206 7.66 -11.05 11.93
C ARG A 206 6.80 -10.11 11.10
N TRP A 207 6.50 -10.50 9.87
CA TRP A 207 5.72 -9.74 8.89
C TRP A 207 6.41 -8.48 8.39
N ILE A 208 7.74 -8.43 8.42
CA ILE A 208 8.49 -7.22 8.12
C ILE A 208 8.65 -7.06 6.60
N GLY A 209 7.91 -6.09 6.05
CA GLY A 209 7.98 -5.74 4.62
C GLY A 209 9.38 -5.31 4.22
N ASN A 210 9.83 -5.64 3.02
CA ASN A 210 11.16 -5.40 2.44
C ASN A 210 12.31 -6.16 3.12
N ALA A 211 12.13 -6.73 4.31
CA ALA A 211 13.22 -7.31 5.10
C ALA A 211 14.08 -8.35 4.35
N PRO A 212 13.53 -9.21 3.45
CA PRO A 212 14.34 -10.22 2.78
C PRO A 212 15.50 -9.68 1.94
N TRP A 213 15.46 -8.42 1.52
CA TRP A 213 16.43 -7.88 0.57
C TRP A 213 16.84 -6.41 0.83
N CYS A 214 16.24 -5.73 1.81
CA CYS A 214 16.57 -4.33 2.10
C CYS A 214 17.98 -4.19 2.69
N ASP A 215 18.51 -2.97 2.68
CA ASP A 215 19.83 -2.65 3.18
C ASP A 215 19.84 -2.32 4.68
N LEU A 216 18.75 -1.69 5.16
CA LEU A 216 18.64 -1.18 6.52
C LEU A 216 17.37 -1.72 7.20
N SER A 217 17.50 -2.16 8.45
CA SER A 217 16.36 -2.51 9.30
C SER A 217 16.28 -1.57 10.51
N ILE A 218 15.12 -0.92 10.68
CA ILE A 218 14.82 -0.18 11.90
C ILE A 218 14.15 -1.13 12.87
N ILE A 219 14.89 -1.57 13.90
CA ILE A 219 14.42 -2.57 14.87
C ILE A 219 14.05 -1.88 16.17
N TRP A 220 12.83 -2.11 16.64
CA TRP A 220 12.36 -1.65 17.95
C TRP A 220 12.51 -2.78 18.98
N ALA A 221 13.23 -2.50 20.05
CA ALA A 221 13.54 -3.48 21.09
C ALA A 221 13.41 -2.85 22.48
N ARG A 222 13.15 -3.67 23.48
CA ARG A 222 13.03 -3.26 24.89
C ARG A 222 14.41 -3.25 25.53
N ASP A 223 14.82 -2.10 26.03
CA ASP A 223 16.05 -1.96 26.82
C ASP A 223 15.86 -2.63 28.19
N LEU A 224 16.78 -3.56 28.52
CA LEU A 224 16.75 -4.28 29.78
C LEU A 224 17.08 -3.41 31.02
N ALA A 225 17.66 -2.23 30.82
CA ALA A 225 18.06 -1.35 31.92
C ALA A 225 16.89 -0.51 32.43
N ASP A 226 16.04 0.01 31.53
CA ASP A 226 14.95 0.94 31.90
C ASP A 226 13.56 0.47 31.46
N ASN A 227 13.48 -0.70 30.84
CA ASN A 227 12.27 -1.30 30.29
C ASN A 227 11.56 -0.45 29.23
N GLN A 228 12.25 0.53 28.63
CA GLN A 228 11.71 1.38 27.55
C GLN A 228 11.99 0.78 26.17
N VAL A 229 11.14 1.09 25.23
CA VAL A 229 11.32 0.68 23.81
C VAL A 229 12.22 1.69 23.12
N LYS A 230 13.28 1.21 22.48
CA LYS A 230 14.26 2.00 21.72
C LYS A 230 14.39 1.49 20.29
N GLY A 231 14.68 2.39 19.35
CA GLY A 231 14.90 2.06 17.94
C GLY A 231 16.39 1.89 17.61
N PHE A 232 16.68 0.95 16.71
CA PHE A 232 18.06 0.63 16.29
C PHE A 232 18.14 0.52 14.77
N ILE A 233 19.12 1.17 14.16
CA ILE A 233 19.44 1.06 12.73
C ILE A 233 20.41 -0.10 12.55
N ILE A 234 19.97 -1.15 11.88
CA ILE A 234 20.79 -2.31 11.54
C ILE A 234 21.16 -2.27 10.06
N GLU A 235 22.43 -2.36 9.74
CA GLU A 235 22.94 -2.57 8.39
C GLU A 235 22.92 -4.08 8.09
N ASN A 236 21.90 -4.55 7.37
CA ASN A 236 21.55 -5.97 7.28
C ASN A 236 22.71 -6.89 6.83
N LYS A 237 23.52 -6.42 5.88
CA LYS A 237 24.58 -7.22 5.26
C LYS A 237 25.85 -7.35 6.13
N THR A 238 26.04 -6.44 7.08
CA THR A 238 27.31 -6.29 7.82
C THR A 238 27.17 -6.53 9.32
N THR A 239 25.94 -6.55 9.85
CA THR A 239 25.72 -6.70 11.29
C THR A 239 25.70 -8.19 11.70
N PRO A 240 26.65 -8.66 12.51
CA PRO A 240 26.64 -10.04 12.98
C PRO A 240 25.43 -10.35 13.86
N GLY A 241 24.89 -11.56 13.73
CA GLY A 241 23.74 -12.01 14.52
C GLY A 241 22.39 -11.57 13.98
N PHE A 242 22.34 -10.90 12.81
CA PHE A 242 21.12 -10.55 12.08
C PHE A 242 20.88 -11.57 10.96
N SER A 243 19.67 -12.13 10.89
CA SER A 243 19.26 -12.99 9.79
C SER A 243 17.79 -12.77 9.42
N VAL A 244 17.45 -13.07 8.18
CA VAL A 244 16.09 -12.91 7.65
C VAL A 244 15.70 -14.13 6.83
N GLU A 245 14.50 -14.65 7.07
CA GLU A 245 13.86 -15.67 6.24
C GLU A 245 12.60 -15.05 5.58
N LYS A 246 12.45 -15.30 4.28
CA LYS A 246 11.25 -14.86 3.56
C LYS A 246 10.03 -15.63 4.05
N ILE A 247 8.93 -14.91 4.31
CA ILE A 247 7.62 -15.51 4.58
C ILE A 247 6.95 -15.84 3.25
N GLU A 248 6.79 -17.11 2.99
CA GLU A 248 6.16 -17.64 1.78
C GLU A 248 4.66 -17.94 1.96
N ARG A 249 4.00 -18.33 0.86
CA ARG A 249 2.60 -18.81 0.80
C ARG A 249 1.57 -17.79 1.27
N LYS A 250 1.86 -16.50 1.13
CA LYS A 250 0.89 -15.44 1.37
C LYS A 250 -0.16 -15.43 0.26
N ILE A 251 -1.39 -15.10 0.62
CA ILE A 251 -2.47 -14.86 -0.35
C ILE A 251 -2.58 -13.39 -0.76
N ALA A 252 -1.88 -12.49 -0.06
CA ALA A 252 -1.96 -11.03 -0.23
C ALA A 252 -0.58 -10.38 -0.14
N LEU A 253 -0.45 -9.19 -0.71
CA LEU A 253 0.76 -8.37 -0.69
C LEU A 253 2.01 -9.16 -1.08
N LYS A 254 1.93 -9.91 -2.18
CA LYS A 254 2.99 -10.86 -2.55
C LYS A 254 4.23 -10.16 -3.10
N VAL A 255 4.09 -8.97 -3.70
CA VAL A 255 5.22 -8.21 -4.27
C VAL A 255 6.12 -7.61 -3.20
N VAL A 256 5.58 -7.07 -2.10
CA VAL A 256 6.35 -6.45 -0.99
C VAL A 256 7.12 -7.47 -0.17
N GLN A 257 7.35 -8.59 -0.46
CA GLN A 257 8.07 -9.65 0.28
C GLN A 257 8.27 -9.36 1.77
N ASN A 258 7.64 -10.16 2.63
CA ASN A 258 7.77 -10.02 4.06
C ASN A 258 8.81 -11.00 4.61
N GLY A 259 9.56 -10.57 5.64
CA GLY A 259 10.55 -11.40 6.31
C GLY A 259 10.18 -11.71 7.75
N HIS A 260 10.73 -12.84 8.21
CA HIS A 260 10.93 -13.17 9.61
C HIS A 260 12.38 -12.86 9.93
N ILE A 261 12.62 -11.90 10.84
CA ILE A 261 13.95 -11.48 11.27
C ILE A 261 14.29 -12.19 12.59
N THR A 262 15.46 -12.76 12.67
CA THR A 262 16.02 -13.32 13.91
C THR A 262 17.26 -12.54 14.33
N LEU A 263 17.32 -12.17 15.59
CA LEU A 263 18.42 -11.45 16.24
C LEU A 263 19.03 -12.36 17.30
N THR A 264 20.27 -12.77 17.09
CA THR A 264 21.01 -13.64 18.02
C THR A 264 22.32 -12.96 18.39
N ASN A 265 22.37 -12.39 19.59
CA ASN A 265 23.49 -11.57 20.04
C ASN A 265 23.90 -10.53 18.98
N CYS A 266 22.89 -9.91 18.35
CA CYS A 266 23.07 -8.97 17.27
C CYS A 266 23.69 -7.68 17.81
N ARG A 267 24.92 -7.38 17.38
CA ARG A 267 25.72 -6.28 17.94
C ARG A 267 25.56 -5.01 17.12
N VAL A 268 24.99 -3.98 17.74
CA VAL A 268 24.67 -2.68 17.12
C VAL A 268 25.44 -1.59 17.86
N PRO A 269 26.25 -0.76 17.18
CA PRO A 269 26.94 0.38 17.80
C PRO A 269 25.95 1.38 18.41
N GLU A 270 26.33 2.05 19.50
CA GLU A 270 25.52 3.14 20.10
C GLU A 270 25.18 4.22 19.05
N ALA A 271 26.09 4.52 18.13
CA ALA A 271 25.85 5.48 17.05
C ALA A 271 24.69 5.10 16.11
N ASN A 272 24.26 3.84 16.11
CA ASN A 272 23.13 3.35 15.31
C ASN A 272 21.84 3.17 16.14
N ARG A 273 21.84 3.48 17.47
CA ARG A 273 20.61 3.64 18.24
C ARG A 273 19.95 4.97 17.81
N LEU A 274 18.67 4.99 17.55
CA LEU A 274 17.93 6.23 17.27
C LEU A 274 17.98 7.14 18.51
N GLN A 275 18.76 8.21 18.45
CA GLN A 275 19.13 8.99 19.64
C GLN A 275 17.98 9.73 20.30
N ALA A 276 16.95 10.11 19.54
CA ALA A 276 15.74 10.76 20.05
C ALA A 276 14.60 9.77 20.36
N GLY A 277 14.72 8.49 19.98
CA GLY A 277 13.74 7.43 20.22
C GLY A 277 14.00 6.73 21.55
N ASN A 278 13.37 7.17 22.66
CA ASN A 278 13.66 6.71 24.01
C ASN A 278 12.48 6.01 24.70
N SER A 279 11.31 5.90 24.05
CA SER A 279 10.12 5.25 24.59
C SER A 279 9.19 4.80 23.45
N PHE A 280 8.18 3.98 23.78
CA PHE A 280 7.15 3.61 22.82
C PHE A 280 6.33 4.80 22.29
N ARG A 281 6.33 5.95 22.98
CA ARG A 281 5.68 7.19 22.48
C ARG A 281 6.32 7.68 21.18
N ASP A 282 7.61 7.48 21.05
CA ASP A 282 8.38 7.88 19.85
C ASP A 282 8.01 6.95 18.68
N THR A 283 8.00 5.65 18.90
CA THR A 283 7.44 4.67 17.93
C THR A 283 6.01 5.03 17.53
N ALA A 284 5.17 5.45 18.48
CA ALA A 284 3.78 5.82 18.22
C ALA A 284 3.64 7.05 17.32
N ARG A 285 4.60 8.00 17.36
CA ARG A 285 4.64 9.15 16.41
C ARG A 285 4.82 8.67 14.97
N VAL A 286 5.74 7.74 14.74
CA VAL A 286 5.93 7.12 13.42
C VAL A 286 4.66 6.42 12.97
N LEU A 287 4.05 5.61 13.83
CA LEU A 287 2.81 4.91 13.52
C LEU A 287 1.62 5.85 13.25
N ARG A 288 1.58 7.05 13.87
CA ARG A 288 0.54 8.05 13.57
C ARG A 288 0.62 8.50 12.12
N MET A 289 1.81 8.86 11.66
CA MET A 289 2.07 9.28 10.28
C MET A 289 1.71 8.18 9.28
N THR A 290 1.99 6.93 9.60
CA THR A 290 1.79 5.81 8.66
C THR A 290 0.40 5.19 8.68
N ARG A 291 -0.41 5.40 9.73
CA ARG A 291 -1.80 4.89 9.77
C ARG A 291 -2.66 5.50 8.67
N TYR A 292 -2.67 6.82 8.51
CA TYR A 292 -3.49 7.41 7.45
C TYR A 292 -2.90 7.19 6.05
N MET A 293 -1.59 6.95 5.92
CA MET A 293 -0.98 6.44 4.69
C MET A 293 -1.67 5.18 4.20
N VAL A 294 -2.00 4.25 5.11
CA VAL A 294 -2.77 3.04 4.76
C VAL A 294 -4.17 3.38 4.23
N GLY A 295 -4.79 4.45 4.73
CA GLY A 295 -6.05 4.97 4.17
C GLY A 295 -5.91 5.36 2.70
N TRP A 296 -4.84 6.09 2.34
CA TRP A 296 -4.52 6.45 0.96
C TRP A 296 -4.28 5.22 0.08
N MET A 297 -3.50 4.24 0.57
CA MET A 297 -3.24 2.98 -0.15
C MET A 297 -4.53 2.18 -0.36
N ALA A 298 -5.40 2.09 0.65
CA ALA A 298 -6.69 1.42 0.55
C ALA A 298 -7.62 2.12 -0.45
N THR A 299 -7.54 3.45 -0.55
CA THR A 299 -8.29 4.22 -1.54
C THR A 299 -7.74 3.98 -2.95
N GLY A 300 -6.44 3.95 -3.15
CA GLY A 300 -5.82 3.57 -4.42
C GLY A 300 -6.21 2.14 -4.86
N CYS A 301 -6.23 1.19 -3.91
CA CYS A 301 -6.72 -0.17 -4.16
C CYS A 301 -8.17 -0.18 -4.68
N GLN A 302 -9.05 0.62 -4.08
CA GLN A 302 -10.44 0.80 -4.54
C GLN A 302 -10.48 1.39 -5.96
N MET A 303 -9.66 2.42 -6.24
CA MET A 303 -9.58 3.06 -7.56
C MET A 303 -9.21 2.04 -8.64
N GLY A 304 -8.14 1.27 -8.43
CA GLY A 304 -7.71 0.24 -9.36
C GLY A 304 -8.78 -0.84 -9.59
N ALA A 305 -9.41 -1.32 -8.54
CA ALA A 305 -10.49 -2.29 -8.63
C ALA A 305 -11.69 -1.75 -9.42
N TYR A 306 -12.13 -0.52 -9.12
CA TYR A 306 -13.23 0.16 -9.81
C TYR A 306 -12.94 0.40 -11.29
N GLU A 307 -11.78 0.95 -11.63
CA GLU A 307 -11.39 1.23 -13.01
C GLU A 307 -11.37 -0.04 -13.87
N ASN A 308 -10.83 -1.14 -13.33
CA ASN A 308 -10.86 -2.44 -14.00
C ASN A 308 -12.30 -2.96 -14.16
N ALA A 309 -13.15 -2.84 -13.12
CA ALA A 309 -14.54 -3.28 -13.17
C ALA A 309 -15.36 -2.47 -14.18
N LEU A 310 -15.16 -1.14 -14.24
CA LEU A 310 -15.82 -0.28 -15.22
C LEU A 310 -15.43 -0.67 -16.65
N LEU A 311 -14.14 -0.78 -16.96
CA LEU A 311 -13.66 -1.18 -18.29
C LEU A 311 -14.19 -2.56 -18.68
N TYR A 312 -14.12 -3.53 -17.78
CA TYR A 312 -14.65 -4.88 -18.03
C TYR A 312 -16.16 -4.84 -18.30
N SER A 313 -16.92 -4.07 -17.54
CA SER A 313 -18.37 -3.94 -17.73
C SER A 313 -18.77 -3.32 -19.06
N GLN A 314 -17.94 -2.45 -19.62
CA GLN A 314 -18.12 -1.83 -20.93
C GLN A 314 -17.83 -2.79 -22.10
N GLN A 315 -16.94 -3.77 -21.89
CA GLN A 315 -16.44 -4.70 -22.92
C GLN A 315 -17.13 -6.05 -22.89
N ARG A 316 -17.42 -6.57 -21.68
CA ARG A 316 -18.02 -7.90 -21.51
C ARG A 316 -19.46 -7.93 -21.98
N LEU A 317 -19.77 -8.77 -22.96
CA LEU A 317 -21.13 -8.96 -23.46
C LEU A 317 -21.83 -10.13 -22.76
N GLN A 318 -23.06 -9.90 -22.34
CA GLN A 318 -24.02 -10.94 -21.93
C GLN A 318 -25.41 -10.52 -22.39
N PHE A 319 -26.23 -11.50 -22.79
CA PHE A 319 -27.58 -11.24 -23.31
C PHE A 319 -27.58 -10.22 -24.45
N GLY A 320 -26.56 -10.30 -25.33
CA GLY A 320 -26.43 -9.48 -26.53
C GLY A 320 -25.96 -8.03 -26.32
N LYS A 321 -25.59 -7.62 -25.09
CA LYS A 321 -25.12 -6.26 -24.80
C LYS A 321 -24.05 -6.19 -23.68
N PRO A 322 -23.31 -5.07 -23.56
CA PRO A 322 -22.37 -4.88 -22.49
C PRO A 322 -23.04 -5.02 -21.10
N ILE A 323 -22.35 -5.72 -20.16
CA ILE A 323 -22.93 -5.94 -18.82
C ILE A 323 -23.13 -4.61 -18.06
N GLY A 324 -22.34 -3.59 -18.33
CA GLY A 324 -22.52 -2.24 -17.78
C GLY A 324 -23.83 -1.56 -18.16
N SER A 325 -24.60 -2.11 -19.11
CA SER A 325 -25.95 -1.63 -19.46
C SER A 325 -27.06 -2.17 -18.55
N PHE A 326 -26.74 -3.07 -17.60
CA PHE A 326 -27.71 -3.62 -16.66
C PHE A 326 -27.73 -2.83 -15.36
N GLN A 327 -28.93 -2.62 -14.80
CA GLN A 327 -29.14 -1.79 -13.60
C GLN A 327 -28.30 -2.27 -12.39
N LEU A 328 -28.22 -3.57 -12.13
CA LEU A 328 -27.45 -4.11 -11.00
C LEU A 328 -25.96 -3.86 -11.15
N MET A 329 -25.41 -3.87 -12.37
CA MET A 329 -24.00 -3.54 -12.61
C MET A 329 -23.74 -2.05 -12.38
N GLN A 330 -24.66 -1.18 -12.83
CA GLN A 330 -24.57 0.27 -12.59
C GLN A 330 -24.67 0.61 -11.10
N ASP A 331 -25.51 -0.09 -10.34
CA ASP A 331 -25.63 0.06 -8.89
C ASP A 331 -24.32 -0.27 -8.19
N LEU A 332 -23.65 -1.39 -8.54
CA LEU A 332 -22.34 -1.74 -8.00
C LEU A 332 -21.26 -0.71 -8.33
N LEU A 333 -21.20 -0.26 -9.59
CA LEU A 333 -20.21 0.75 -10.02
C LEU A 333 -20.42 2.08 -9.30
N ALA A 334 -21.67 2.53 -9.12
CA ALA A 334 -21.97 3.75 -8.38
C ALA A 334 -21.58 3.66 -6.90
N LYS A 335 -21.85 2.53 -6.24
CA LYS A 335 -21.43 2.27 -4.86
C LYS A 335 -19.92 2.27 -4.69
N MET A 336 -19.18 1.63 -5.62
CA MET A 336 -17.72 1.66 -5.63
C MET A 336 -17.19 3.10 -5.72
N LEU A 337 -17.71 3.88 -6.65
CA LEU A 337 -17.31 5.28 -6.84
C LEU A 337 -17.63 6.15 -5.62
N ALA A 338 -18.78 5.94 -4.98
CA ALA A 338 -19.16 6.62 -3.75
C ALA A 338 -18.18 6.34 -2.60
N ASN A 339 -17.78 5.07 -2.43
CA ASN A 339 -16.77 4.70 -1.42
C ASN A 339 -15.43 5.39 -1.68
N ILE A 340 -14.95 5.38 -2.93
CA ILE A 340 -13.69 6.03 -3.34
C ILE A 340 -13.75 7.53 -3.01
N THR A 341 -14.78 8.22 -3.47
CA THR A 341 -14.96 9.67 -3.29
C THR A 341 -15.02 10.04 -1.80
N ALA A 342 -15.78 9.29 -1.00
CA ALA A 342 -15.87 9.52 0.44
C ALA A 342 -14.50 9.34 1.14
N CYS A 343 -13.75 8.30 0.77
CA CYS A 343 -12.40 8.07 1.28
C CYS A 343 -11.45 9.21 0.90
N GLN A 344 -11.45 9.63 -0.37
CA GLN A 344 -10.61 10.73 -0.86
C GLN A 344 -10.90 12.04 -0.12
N CYS A 345 -12.17 12.41 0.03
CA CYS A 345 -12.56 13.63 0.77
C CYS A 345 -12.10 13.59 2.23
N MET A 346 -12.28 12.45 2.91
CA MET A 346 -11.82 12.28 4.29
C MET A 346 -10.31 12.43 4.41
N LEU A 347 -9.56 11.77 3.55
CA LEU A 347 -8.10 11.77 3.57
C LEU A 347 -7.50 13.12 3.17
N LEU A 348 -8.13 13.81 2.22
CA LEU A 348 -7.72 15.16 1.84
C LEU A 348 -7.80 16.13 3.04
N ARG A 349 -8.94 16.11 3.76
CA ARG A 349 -9.05 16.94 4.98
C ARG A 349 -8.03 16.53 6.04
N LEU A 350 -7.74 15.23 6.14
CA LEU A 350 -6.75 14.74 7.09
C LEU A 350 -5.33 15.21 6.78
N ALA A 351 -4.96 15.21 5.48
CA ALA A 351 -3.68 15.73 5.03
C ALA A 351 -3.52 17.23 5.34
N GLU A 352 -4.59 18.02 5.18
CA GLU A 352 -4.59 19.43 5.59
C GLU A 352 -4.38 19.59 7.10
N LEU A 353 -5.02 18.77 7.92
CA LEU A 353 -4.81 18.78 9.37
C LEU A 353 -3.37 18.42 9.76
N ASP A 354 -2.73 17.54 9.00
CA ASP A 354 -1.33 17.17 9.22
C ASP A 354 -0.38 18.32 8.82
N ASP A 355 -0.59 18.91 7.64
CA ASP A 355 0.15 20.10 7.21
C ASP A 355 0.00 21.30 8.19
N GLU A 356 -1.16 21.40 8.87
CA GLU A 356 -1.43 22.38 9.92
C GLU A 356 -0.84 21.98 11.30
N GLY A 357 -0.23 20.81 11.46
CA GLY A 357 0.26 20.26 12.73
C GLY A 357 -0.86 19.88 13.72
N LYS A 358 -2.09 19.66 13.23
CA LYS A 358 -3.29 19.33 14.02
C LYS A 358 -3.71 17.88 13.96
N LEU A 359 -2.94 17.02 13.28
CA LEU A 359 -3.22 15.59 13.18
C LEU A 359 -3.12 14.94 14.57
N THR A 360 -4.11 14.11 14.91
CA THR A 360 -4.15 13.33 16.14
C THR A 360 -4.21 11.83 15.85
N ASP A 361 -3.90 11.00 16.87
CA ASP A 361 -3.97 9.54 16.74
C ASP A 361 -5.36 9.04 16.34
N GLN A 362 -6.43 9.63 16.92
CA GLN A 362 -7.81 9.26 16.60
C GLN A 362 -8.24 9.70 15.20
N HIS A 363 -7.71 10.80 14.67
CA HIS A 363 -7.94 11.21 13.29
C HIS A 363 -7.37 10.16 12.31
N ALA A 364 -6.10 9.79 12.50
CA ALA A 364 -5.44 8.77 11.69
C ALA A 364 -6.11 7.39 11.82
N ALA A 365 -6.53 7.02 13.05
CA ALA A 365 -7.23 5.76 13.31
C ALA A 365 -8.60 5.71 12.63
N LEU A 366 -9.40 6.78 12.71
CA LEU A 366 -10.72 6.85 12.09
C LEU A 366 -10.63 6.66 10.57
N SER A 367 -9.71 7.37 9.92
CA SER A 367 -9.53 7.31 8.47
C SER A 367 -9.04 5.93 8.02
N LYS A 368 -8.03 5.35 8.70
CA LYS A 368 -7.55 4.00 8.38
C LYS A 368 -8.65 2.96 8.52
N GLY A 369 -9.40 2.99 9.62
CA GLY A 369 -10.52 2.08 9.85
C GLY A 369 -11.58 2.20 8.76
N PHE A 370 -12.04 3.42 8.47
CA PHE A 370 -13.06 3.66 7.45
C PHE A 370 -12.60 3.25 6.05
N CYS A 371 -11.47 3.78 5.59
CA CYS A 371 -11.01 3.55 4.20
C CYS A 371 -10.72 2.07 3.91
N THR A 372 -10.12 1.34 4.87
CA THR A 372 -9.84 -0.09 4.67
C THR A 372 -11.11 -0.96 4.69
N ALA A 373 -12.12 -0.60 5.50
CA ALA A 373 -13.42 -1.28 5.47
C ALA A 373 -14.14 -1.04 4.12
N ARG A 374 -14.15 0.21 3.63
CA ARG A 374 -14.70 0.53 2.30
C ARG A 374 -13.94 -0.15 1.18
N SER A 375 -12.61 -0.32 1.33
CA SER A 375 -11.80 -1.05 0.35
C SER A 375 -12.25 -2.50 0.20
N ARG A 376 -12.49 -3.22 1.31
CA ARG A 376 -13.00 -4.60 1.27
C ARG A 376 -14.34 -4.72 0.53
N GLU A 377 -15.26 -3.78 0.76
CA GLU A 377 -16.55 -3.76 0.04
C GLU A 377 -16.35 -3.49 -1.45
N THR A 378 -15.58 -2.46 -1.79
CA THR A 378 -15.33 -2.05 -3.18
C THR A 378 -14.66 -3.16 -3.99
N VAL A 379 -13.62 -3.81 -3.46
CA VAL A 379 -12.94 -4.90 -4.19
C VAL A 379 -13.80 -6.16 -4.30
N ALA A 380 -14.68 -6.42 -3.33
CA ALA A 380 -15.64 -7.52 -3.41
C ALA A 380 -16.66 -7.29 -4.54
N TRP A 381 -17.23 -6.10 -4.64
CA TRP A 381 -18.13 -5.73 -5.73
C TRP A 381 -17.42 -5.73 -7.09
N ALA A 382 -16.18 -5.22 -7.15
CA ALA A 382 -15.40 -5.27 -8.37
C ALA A 382 -15.18 -6.72 -8.83
N ARG A 383 -14.77 -7.62 -7.93
CA ARG A 383 -14.62 -9.04 -8.21
C ARG A 383 -15.93 -9.68 -8.69
N GLU A 384 -17.07 -9.30 -8.10
CA GLU A 384 -18.40 -9.77 -8.49
C GLU A 384 -18.73 -9.40 -9.94
N VAL A 385 -18.42 -8.17 -10.38
CA VAL A 385 -18.60 -7.72 -11.78
C VAL A 385 -17.90 -8.64 -12.78
N PHE A 386 -16.74 -9.23 -12.42
CA PHE A 386 -16.00 -10.14 -13.28
C PHE A 386 -16.54 -11.57 -13.30
N GLY A 387 -17.43 -11.95 -12.38
CA GLY A 387 -17.92 -13.32 -12.25
C GLY A 387 -16.77 -14.31 -12.04
N GLY A 388 -16.73 -15.41 -12.81
CA GLY A 388 -15.64 -16.41 -12.74
C GLY A 388 -14.26 -15.86 -13.08
N ASN A 389 -14.16 -14.84 -13.94
CA ASN A 389 -12.89 -14.18 -14.25
C ASN A 389 -12.34 -13.38 -13.06
N GLY A 390 -13.15 -13.10 -12.05
CA GLY A 390 -12.74 -12.37 -10.86
C GLY A 390 -11.88 -13.15 -9.86
N ILE A 391 -11.57 -14.44 -10.13
CA ILE A 391 -10.76 -15.28 -9.24
C ILE A 391 -9.46 -15.79 -9.89
N VAL A 392 -9.15 -15.33 -11.12
CA VAL A 392 -7.91 -15.69 -11.81
C VAL A 392 -7.01 -14.46 -11.95
N THR A 393 -5.69 -14.69 -11.90
CA THR A 393 -4.68 -13.60 -11.95
C THR A 393 -4.49 -13.00 -13.33
N ASP A 394 -5.10 -13.55 -14.37
CA ASP A 394 -5.17 -12.92 -15.70
C ASP A 394 -5.91 -11.58 -15.67
N TYR A 395 -6.77 -11.39 -14.65
CA TYR A 395 -7.48 -10.14 -14.39
C TYR A 395 -7.02 -9.52 -13.08
N ASN A 396 -6.71 -8.23 -13.10
CA ASN A 396 -6.15 -7.50 -11.96
C ASN A 396 -7.02 -7.56 -10.69
N VAL A 397 -8.33 -7.71 -10.84
CA VAL A 397 -9.29 -7.61 -9.73
C VAL A 397 -9.09 -8.65 -8.64
N ALA A 398 -8.64 -9.86 -9.00
CA ALA A 398 -8.34 -10.93 -8.03
C ALA A 398 -7.22 -10.51 -7.05
N ARG A 399 -6.22 -9.79 -7.55
CA ARG A 399 -5.09 -9.28 -6.77
C ARG A 399 -5.55 -8.16 -5.81
N PHE A 400 -6.32 -7.19 -6.30
CA PHE A 400 -6.90 -6.15 -5.44
C PHE A 400 -7.77 -6.75 -4.32
N PHE A 401 -8.59 -7.76 -4.65
CA PHE A 401 -9.43 -8.45 -3.67
C PHE A 401 -8.59 -9.11 -2.56
N ALA A 402 -7.52 -9.79 -2.91
CA ALA A 402 -6.64 -10.43 -1.94
C ALA A 402 -5.86 -9.39 -1.10
N ASP A 403 -5.28 -8.38 -1.74
CA ASP A 403 -4.41 -7.40 -1.08
C ASP A 403 -5.18 -6.49 -0.11
N ALA A 404 -6.47 -6.21 -0.36
CA ALA A 404 -7.32 -5.45 0.55
C ALA A 404 -7.43 -6.06 1.96
N GLU A 405 -7.35 -7.39 2.09
CA GLU A 405 -7.38 -8.07 3.39
C GLU A 405 -6.16 -7.73 4.25
N ALA A 406 -4.99 -7.59 3.63
CA ALA A 406 -3.79 -7.17 4.35
C ALA A 406 -3.86 -5.69 4.75
N LEU A 407 -4.32 -4.80 3.87
CA LEU A 407 -4.54 -3.38 4.17
C LEU A 407 -5.50 -3.20 5.37
N TYR A 408 -6.53 -4.02 5.45
CA TYR A 408 -7.47 -4.01 6.58
C TYR A 408 -6.83 -4.43 7.90
N SER A 409 -5.85 -5.35 7.85
CA SER A 409 -5.31 -6.02 9.03
C SER A 409 -4.06 -5.34 9.62
N TYR A 410 -3.11 -4.87 8.78
CA TYR A 410 -1.82 -4.34 9.23
C TYR A 410 -1.89 -2.87 9.66
N GLU A 411 -0.81 -2.30 10.22
CA GLU A 411 -0.74 -0.97 10.85
C GLU A 411 -1.80 -0.75 11.95
N GLY A 412 -2.07 -1.80 12.71
CA GLY A 412 -3.18 -1.90 13.64
C GLY A 412 -4.46 -2.36 12.93
N THR A 413 -5.06 -3.43 13.43
CA THR A 413 -6.29 -3.98 12.86
C THR A 413 -7.44 -2.96 12.88
N PHE A 414 -8.47 -3.18 12.08
CA PHE A 414 -9.69 -2.37 12.11
C PHE A 414 -10.24 -2.19 13.54
N GLN A 415 -10.23 -3.28 14.34
CA GLN A 415 -10.70 -3.24 15.74
C GLN A 415 -9.81 -2.35 16.61
N MET A 416 -8.48 -2.39 16.43
CA MET A 416 -7.57 -1.50 17.14
C MET A 416 -7.81 -0.03 16.79
N GLN A 417 -8.09 0.29 15.53
CA GLN A 417 -8.46 1.65 15.13
C GLN A 417 -9.73 2.11 15.85
N ASN A 418 -10.75 1.25 15.89
CA ASN A 418 -12.01 1.55 16.59
C ASN A 418 -11.82 1.76 18.10
N LEU A 419 -10.95 0.99 18.76
CA LEU A 419 -10.65 1.17 20.18
C LEU A 419 -9.94 2.52 20.45
N ILE A 420 -9.02 2.95 19.56
CA ILE A 420 -8.36 4.26 19.67
C ILE A 420 -9.40 5.39 19.57
N VAL A 421 -10.28 5.32 18.57
CA VAL A 421 -11.35 6.30 18.39
C VAL A 421 -12.34 6.24 19.54
N GLY A 422 -12.78 5.04 19.94
CA GLY A 422 -13.71 4.81 21.04
C GLY A 422 -13.24 5.45 22.34
N LYS A 423 -11.96 5.24 22.69
CA LYS A 423 -11.35 5.91 23.85
C LYS A 423 -11.41 7.43 23.75
N ALA A 424 -11.12 7.98 22.57
CA ALA A 424 -11.09 9.44 22.39
C ALA A 424 -12.47 10.09 22.51
N ILE A 425 -13.53 9.43 22.03
CA ILE A 425 -14.90 9.99 22.05
C ILE A 425 -15.67 9.70 23.33
N THR A 426 -15.35 8.62 24.03
CA THR A 426 -16.05 8.22 25.28
C THR A 426 -15.30 8.61 26.54
N GLY A 427 -13.97 8.82 26.47
CA GLY A 427 -13.09 9.00 27.62
C GLY A 427 -12.70 7.70 28.34
N PHE A 428 -13.25 6.54 27.96
CA PHE A 428 -12.97 5.25 28.56
C PHE A 428 -12.05 4.38 27.71
N SER A 429 -11.01 3.79 28.32
CA SER A 429 -10.15 2.82 27.67
C SER A 429 -10.81 1.44 27.70
N ALA A 430 -10.96 0.82 26.53
CA ALA A 430 -11.36 -0.59 26.40
C ALA A 430 -10.14 -1.49 26.11
N PHE A 431 -8.91 -0.97 26.20
CA PHE A 431 -7.70 -1.78 26.18
C PHE A 431 -7.55 -2.50 27.52
N VAL A 432 -7.32 -3.80 27.47
CA VAL A 432 -7.07 -4.67 28.61
C VAL A 432 -5.59 -4.86 28.87
#